data_229056146b712ebb1264700dc84bde29
#
_entry.id   229056146b712ebb1264700dc84bde29
#
_cell.length_a   1.000
_cell.length_b   1.000
_cell.length_c   1.000
_cell.angle_alpha   90.00
_cell.angle_beta   90.00
_cell.angle_gamma   90.00
#
_symmetry.space_group_name_H-M   'P 1'
#
loop_
_entity.id
_entity.type
_entity.pdbx_description
1 polymer ?
#
loop_
_entity_poly.entity_id
_entity_poly.type
_entity_poly.pdbx_seq_one_letter_code
_entity_poly.pdbx_strand_id
1 'polypeptide(L)'
;MSFEIEEFTFESSNKLNKIYGKMYIPVDVKLKGIVQICHGMCEYIDKYINFAKFLTSNGYIVCGHDQIGHGMSINSDDNLGYFAPDNGYKYLIEDAKKVTDIVTEKFPNLPVFLFGHSMGSFISRCYIAKYGETLSGVILCGTIGPQPLARAGIKLANLMSERKGSHYRSKQLYNIALDFANLKFLPATTRFDWICSDKDEVLKHVADKKCNFLFTVSGFKDLFNLVSLCNSPKVIKTIPKDLPIFFISGSLDPIGENSLGVKRAVKLYKDAGLSKVKCKIYPEDRHELINEKNKKEVYEDILQWIEKVSK
;
A
#
# COMPACT_ATOMS: atom_id res chain seq x y z
N MET A 1 3.40 -21.99 15.52
CA MET A 1 2.15 -21.47 16.09
C MET A 1 1.11 -21.47 14.98
N SER A 2 -0.11 -21.88 15.32
CA SER A 2 -1.24 -21.96 14.39
C SER A 2 -1.99 -20.62 14.36
N PHE A 3 -2.59 -20.31 13.23
CA PHE A 3 -3.55 -19.22 13.08
C PHE A 3 -4.71 -19.74 12.23
N GLU A 4 -5.87 -19.18 12.46
CA GLU A 4 -7.05 -19.40 11.64
C GLU A 4 -7.13 -18.35 10.56
N ILE A 5 -7.67 -18.73 9.39
CA ILE A 5 -7.98 -17.81 8.31
C ILE A 5 -9.47 -17.64 8.25
N GLU A 6 -9.93 -16.41 8.34
CA GLU A 6 -11.32 -16.04 8.14
C GLU A 6 -11.43 -15.14 6.91
N GLU A 7 -12.22 -15.57 5.95
CA GLU A 7 -12.54 -14.78 4.76
C GLU A 7 -13.82 -14.01 4.98
N PHE A 8 -13.85 -12.78 4.51
CA PHE A 8 -15.06 -11.95 4.57
C PHE A 8 -15.25 -11.18 3.27
N THR A 9 -16.46 -10.70 3.06
CA THR A 9 -16.77 -9.84 1.93
C THR A 9 -17.68 -8.70 2.36
N PHE A 10 -17.55 -7.55 1.69
CA PHE A 10 -18.44 -6.42 1.91
C PHE A 10 -18.67 -5.66 0.60
N GLU A 11 -19.75 -4.87 0.57
CA GLU A 11 -20.03 -4.00 -0.56
C GLU A 11 -19.06 -2.80 -0.54
N SER A 12 -18.36 -2.56 -1.66
CA SER A 12 -17.50 -1.41 -1.83
C SER A 12 -18.28 -0.09 -1.64
N SER A 13 -17.55 0.93 -1.24
CA SER A 13 -18.09 2.31 -1.15
C SER A 13 -18.52 2.87 -2.50
N ASN A 14 -18.09 2.28 -3.62
CA ASN A 14 -18.59 2.61 -4.95
C ASN A 14 -19.93 1.95 -5.29
N LYS A 15 -20.45 1.04 -4.45
CA LYS A 15 -21.72 0.29 -4.63
C LYS A 15 -21.80 -0.57 -5.90
N LEU A 16 -20.67 -0.84 -6.54
CA LEU A 16 -20.59 -1.60 -7.80
C LEU A 16 -19.78 -2.89 -7.63
N ASN A 17 -18.89 -2.94 -6.66
CA ASN A 17 -18.01 -4.06 -6.43
C ASN A 17 -18.26 -4.72 -5.09
N LYS A 18 -18.09 -6.04 -5.05
CA LYS A 18 -17.96 -6.80 -3.82
C LYS A 18 -16.49 -6.94 -3.50
N ILE A 19 -16.09 -6.51 -2.31
CA ILE A 19 -14.72 -6.53 -1.85
C ILE A 19 -14.48 -7.81 -1.05
N TYR A 20 -13.38 -8.48 -1.37
CA TYR A 20 -12.89 -9.67 -0.68
C TYR A 20 -11.81 -9.29 0.32
N GLY A 21 -11.88 -9.83 1.51
CA GLY A 21 -10.88 -9.62 2.57
C GLY A 21 -10.57 -10.89 3.34
N LYS A 22 -9.46 -10.85 4.07
CA LYS A 22 -9.00 -11.93 4.96
C LYS A 22 -8.59 -11.39 6.31
N MET A 23 -8.79 -12.22 7.33
CA MET A 23 -8.19 -12.08 8.66
C MET A 23 -7.37 -13.33 8.95
N TYR A 24 -6.17 -13.13 9.46
CA TYR A 24 -5.30 -14.16 10.00
C TYR A 24 -5.30 -13.99 11.52
N ILE A 25 -5.96 -14.88 12.23
CA ILE A 25 -6.27 -14.76 13.66
C ILE A 25 -5.37 -15.72 14.44
N PRO A 26 -4.51 -15.23 15.33
CA PRO A 26 -3.68 -16.09 16.17
C PRO A 26 -4.52 -17.05 17.01
N VAL A 27 -4.07 -18.31 17.15
CA VAL A 27 -4.68 -19.33 18.00
C VAL A 27 -3.77 -19.59 19.20
N ASP A 28 -4.36 -19.77 20.39
CA ASP A 28 -3.68 -20.11 21.65
C ASP A 28 -2.63 -19.08 22.13
N VAL A 29 -2.77 -17.81 21.71
CA VAL A 29 -1.93 -16.70 22.18
C VAL A 29 -2.78 -15.48 22.57
N LYS A 30 -2.29 -14.71 23.52
CA LYS A 30 -2.92 -13.44 23.91
C LYS A 30 -2.86 -12.45 22.74
N LEU A 31 -3.99 -11.94 22.33
CA LEU A 31 -4.09 -10.89 21.31
C LEU A 31 -3.51 -9.57 21.84
N LYS A 32 -2.62 -8.95 21.07
CA LYS A 32 -1.94 -7.70 21.42
C LYS A 32 -2.42 -6.50 20.61
N GLY A 33 -2.95 -6.75 19.42
CA GLY A 33 -3.37 -5.69 18.50
C GLY A 33 -3.71 -6.25 17.12
N ILE A 34 -4.00 -5.33 16.21
CA ILE A 34 -4.42 -5.58 14.83
C ILE A 34 -3.46 -4.88 13.89
N VAL A 35 -2.97 -5.56 12.85
CA VAL A 35 -2.22 -4.97 11.74
C VAL A 35 -3.06 -5.11 10.48
N GLN A 36 -3.61 -3.99 10.02
CA GLN A 36 -4.34 -3.93 8.76
C GLN A 36 -3.39 -3.64 7.60
N ILE A 37 -3.48 -4.41 6.53
CA ILE A 37 -2.64 -4.29 5.33
C ILE A 37 -3.40 -3.60 4.20
N CYS A 38 -2.81 -2.53 3.66
CA CYS A 38 -3.14 -1.95 2.36
C CYS A 38 -2.06 -2.33 1.36
N HIS A 39 -2.36 -3.22 0.42
CA HIS A 39 -1.41 -3.71 -0.57
C HIS A 39 -1.12 -2.70 -1.69
N GLY A 40 -0.07 -2.92 -2.45
CA GLY A 40 0.37 -2.06 -3.55
C GLY A 40 -0.38 -2.28 -4.87
N MET A 41 0.09 -1.60 -5.91
CA MET A 41 -0.37 -1.79 -7.28
C MET A 41 -0.02 -3.19 -7.78
N CYS A 42 -0.98 -3.87 -8.43
CA CYS A 42 -0.80 -5.22 -8.95
C CYS A 42 -0.39 -6.24 -7.87
N GLU A 43 -0.99 -6.11 -6.69
CA GLU A 43 -0.85 -7.04 -5.57
C GLU A 43 -2.23 -7.50 -5.08
N TYR A 44 -2.25 -8.33 -4.05
CA TYR A 44 -3.43 -8.80 -3.34
C TYR A 44 -3.03 -9.35 -1.96
N ILE A 45 -4.01 -9.55 -1.07
CA ILE A 45 -3.73 -9.82 0.35
C ILE A 45 -2.89 -11.08 0.59
N ASP A 46 -3.04 -12.14 -0.22
CA ASP A 46 -2.30 -13.40 0.00
C ASP A 46 -0.78 -13.27 -0.24
N LYS A 47 -0.31 -12.25 -0.96
CA LYS A 47 1.13 -11.97 -1.08
C LYS A 47 1.79 -11.66 0.26
N TYR A 48 1.01 -11.29 1.26
CA TYR A 48 1.48 -10.92 2.60
C TYR A 48 1.48 -12.08 3.60
N ILE A 49 1.19 -13.31 3.15
CA ILE A 49 1.04 -14.50 4.02
C ILE A 49 2.25 -14.75 4.92
N ASN A 50 3.48 -14.54 4.44
CA ASN A 50 4.69 -14.75 5.24
C ASN A 50 4.83 -13.69 6.34
N PHE A 51 4.49 -12.44 6.04
CA PHE A 51 4.45 -11.36 7.01
C PHE A 51 3.31 -11.57 8.02
N ALA A 52 2.14 -12.00 7.56
CA ALA A 52 1.02 -12.36 8.42
C ALA A 52 1.38 -13.51 9.38
N LYS A 53 2.04 -14.58 8.91
CA LYS A 53 2.55 -15.68 9.75
C LYS A 53 3.47 -15.19 10.86
N PHE A 54 4.38 -14.27 10.54
CA PHE A 54 5.28 -13.68 11.53
C PHE A 54 4.53 -12.87 12.57
N LEU A 55 3.62 -12.00 12.17
CA LEU A 55 2.86 -11.15 13.10
C LEU A 55 1.89 -11.95 13.95
N THR A 56 1.20 -12.94 13.38
CA THR A 56 0.29 -13.81 14.15
C THR A 56 1.04 -14.64 15.18
N SER A 57 2.26 -15.12 14.88
CA SER A 57 3.09 -15.81 15.86
C SER A 57 3.53 -14.91 17.03
N ASN A 58 3.39 -13.59 16.89
CA ASN A 58 3.68 -12.59 17.93
C ASN A 58 2.41 -12.02 18.60
N GLY A 59 1.23 -12.58 18.29
CA GLY A 59 -0.03 -12.21 18.96
C GLY A 59 -0.81 -11.09 18.27
N TYR A 60 -0.47 -10.73 17.03
CA TYR A 60 -1.20 -9.72 16.28
C TYR A 60 -2.15 -10.37 15.28
N ILE A 61 -3.41 -9.94 15.27
CA ILE A 61 -4.34 -10.21 14.17
C ILE A 61 -3.83 -9.47 12.95
N VAL A 62 -3.78 -10.14 11.80
CA VAL A 62 -3.48 -9.48 10.52
C VAL A 62 -4.72 -9.51 9.67
N CYS A 63 -5.13 -8.39 9.13
CA CYS A 63 -6.27 -8.30 8.22
C CYS A 63 -5.92 -7.45 7.00
N GLY A 64 -6.71 -7.61 5.96
CA GLY A 64 -6.61 -6.80 4.76
C GLY A 64 -7.65 -7.22 3.74
N HIS A 65 -7.68 -6.52 2.63
CA HIS A 65 -8.61 -6.79 1.54
C HIS A 65 -7.90 -6.64 0.20
N ASP A 66 -8.41 -7.32 -0.79
CA ASP A 66 -8.05 -7.05 -2.17
C ASP A 66 -8.75 -5.75 -2.58
N GLN A 67 -7.99 -4.75 -2.96
CA GLN A 67 -8.55 -3.45 -3.35
C GLN A 67 -9.37 -3.58 -4.63
N ILE A 68 -10.30 -2.65 -4.87
CA ILE A 68 -11.07 -2.61 -6.14
C ILE A 68 -10.11 -2.80 -7.31
N GLY A 69 -10.47 -3.65 -8.26
CA GLY A 69 -9.66 -3.92 -9.44
C GLY A 69 -8.44 -4.81 -9.19
N HIS A 70 -8.38 -5.49 -8.05
CA HIS A 70 -7.28 -6.40 -7.69
C HIS A 70 -7.82 -7.73 -7.12
N GLY A 71 -6.98 -8.77 -7.22
CA GLY A 71 -7.17 -10.07 -6.58
C GLY A 71 -8.55 -10.69 -6.84
N MET A 72 -9.31 -10.89 -5.75
CA MET A 72 -10.68 -11.43 -5.79
C MET A 72 -11.76 -10.33 -5.78
N SER A 73 -11.37 -9.05 -5.70
CA SER A 73 -12.28 -7.88 -5.72
C SER A 73 -12.53 -7.36 -7.12
N ILE A 74 -12.61 -8.25 -8.11
CA ILE A 74 -12.93 -7.96 -9.51
C ILE A 74 -14.21 -8.68 -9.92
N ASN A 75 -14.99 -8.08 -10.79
CA ASN A 75 -16.17 -8.72 -11.38
C ASN A 75 -15.82 -9.51 -12.65
N SER A 76 -14.73 -9.13 -13.32
CA SER A 76 -14.15 -9.81 -14.49
C SER A 76 -12.69 -9.39 -14.66
N ASP A 77 -11.90 -10.13 -15.46
CA ASP A 77 -10.51 -9.81 -15.75
C ASP A 77 -10.35 -8.44 -16.45
N ASP A 78 -11.37 -7.98 -17.15
CA ASP A 78 -11.38 -6.64 -17.78
C ASP A 78 -11.36 -5.51 -16.75
N ASN A 79 -11.77 -5.79 -15.52
CA ASN A 79 -11.77 -4.83 -14.42
C ASN A 79 -10.46 -4.81 -13.60
N LEU A 80 -9.46 -5.62 -13.96
CA LEU A 80 -8.13 -5.51 -13.34
C LEU A 80 -7.56 -4.09 -13.53
N GLY A 81 -7.19 -3.44 -12.43
CA GLY A 81 -6.67 -2.07 -12.43
C GLY A 81 -7.67 -0.97 -12.82
N TYR A 82 -8.97 -1.28 -12.71
CA TYR A 82 -10.06 -0.33 -12.86
C TYR A 82 -10.78 -0.16 -11.51
N PHE A 83 -10.90 1.08 -11.02
CA PHE A 83 -11.50 1.34 -9.69
C PHE A 83 -12.89 1.96 -9.82
N ALA A 84 -13.04 2.96 -10.68
CA ALA A 84 -14.28 3.62 -11.03
C ALA A 84 -14.10 4.49 -12.29
N PRO A 85 -15.18 4.98 -12.90
CA PRO A 85 -15.08 5.95 -14.00
C PRO A 85 -14.35 7.23 -13.55
N ASP A 86 -14.68 7.70 -12.34
CA ASP A 86 -14.12 8.91 -11.74
C ASP A 86 -13.93 8.77 -10.23
N ASN A 87 -12.86 9.41 -9.72
CA ASN A 87 -12.57 9.49 -8.28
C ASN A 87 -12.46 8.13 -7.57
N GLY A 88 -12.03 7.08 -8.27
CA GLY A 88 -11.88 5.74 -7.72
C GLY A 88 -10.97 5.70 -6.49
N TYR A 89 -9.95 6.57 -6.43
CA TYR A 89 -9.07 6.72 -5.27
C TYR A 89 -9.83 6.99 -3.96
N LYS A 90 -10.98 7.67 -4.01
CA LYS A 90 -11.79 7.91 -2.81
C LYS A 90 -12.37 6.61 -2.26
N TYR A 91 -12.85 5.74 -3.15
CA TYR A 91 -13.40 4.45 -2.75
C TYR A 91 -12.34 3.51 -2.17
N LEU A 92 -11.10 3.55 -2.69
CA LEU A 92 -9.99 2.80 -2.10
C LEU A 92 -9.72 3.21 -0.65
N ILE A 93 -9.83 4.50 -0.32
CA ILE A 93 -9.65 5.02 1.05
C ILE A 93 -10.83 4.61 1.94
N GLU A 94 -12.08 4.75 1.44
CA GLU A 94 -13.29 4.42 2.19
C GLU A 94 -13.39 2.90 2.45
N ASP A 95 -13.01 2.07 1.47
CA ASP A 95 -13.04 0.62 1.63
C ASP A 95 -11.98 0.15 2.64
N ALA A 96 -10.81 0.81 2.68
CA ALA A 96 -9.83 0.58 3.75
C ALA A 96 -10.41 0.93 5.14
N LYS A 97 -11.25 1.99 5.25
CA LYS A 97 -11.93 2.33 6.50
C LYS A 97 -12.97 1.28 6.90
N LYS A 98 -13.75 0.76 5.93
CA LYS A 98 -14.70 -0.34 6.20
C LYS A 98 -14.00 -1.57 6.76
N VAL A 99 -12.81 -1.92 6.27
CA VAL A 99 -12.04 -3.04 6.85
C VAL A 99 -11.65 -2.75 8.29
N THR A 100 -11.20 -1.52 8.59
CA THR A 100 -10.94 -1.12 9.98
C THR A 100 -12.18 -1.30 10.85
N ASP A 101 -13.35 -0.86 10.37
CA ASP A 101 -14.61 -0.96 11.12
C ASP A 101 -15.00 -2.43 11.37
N ILE A 102 -14.95 -3.27 10.33
CA ILE A 102 -15.26 -4.71 10.44
C ILE A 102 -14.37 -5.39 11.47
N VAL A 103 -13.05 -5.12 11.43
CA VAL A 103 -12.14 -5.80 12.36
C VAL A 103 -12.25 -5.27 13.79
N THR A 104 -12.50 -3.97 13.97
CA THR A 104 -12.65 -3.38 15.31
C THR A 104 -14.01 -3.71 15.95
N GLU A 105 -15.05 -3.91 15.16
CA GLU A 105 -16.31 -4.43 15.64
C GLU A 105 -16.16 -5.86 16.18
N LYS A 106 -15.41 -6.70 15.46
CA LYS A 106 -15.15 -8.08 15.85
C LYS A 106 -14.18 -8.21 17.03
N PHE A 107 -13.17 -7.34 17.09
CA PHE A 107 -12.12 -7.35 18.10
C PHE A 107 -12.01 -5.97 18.77
N PRO A 108 -12.98 -5.60 19.61
CA PRO A 108 -12.99 -4.28 20.24
C PRO A 108 -11.80 -4.10 21.20
N ASN A 109 -11.41 -2.85 21.41
CA ASN A 109 -10.36 -2.43 22.35
C ASN A 109 -8.92 -2.87 22.00
N LEU A 110 -8.68 -3.50 20.86
CA LEU A 110 -7.33 -3.76 20.41
C LEU A 110 -6.77 -2.56 19.64
N PRO A 111 -5.49 -2.19 19.87
CA PRO A 111 -4.84 -1.14 19.08
C PRO A 111 -4.73 -1.57 17.61
N VAL A 112 -5.04 -0.65 16.70
CA VAL A 112 -4.99 -0.88 15.24
C VAL A 112 -3.80 -0.15 14.63
N PHE A 113 -3.00 -0.89 13.89
CA PHE A 113 -1.89 -0.40 13.10
C PHE A 113 -2.19 -0.59 11.61
N LEU A 114 -1.92 0.42 10.81
CA LEU A 114 -2.09 0.36 9.36
C LEU A 114 -0.73 0.18 8.69
N PHE A 115 -0.55 -0.90 7.94
CA PHE A 115 0.61 -1.13 7.08
C PHE A 115 0.22 -0.87 5.62
N GLY A 116 0.84 0.12 4.99
CA GLY A 116 0.64 0.40 3.57
C GLY A 116 1.90 0.20 2.76
N HIS A 117 1.82 -0.57 1.68
CA HIS A 117 2.92 -0.80 0.74
C HIS A 117 2.67 -0.10 -0.59
N SER A 118 3.66 0.60 -1.14
CA SER A 118 3.59 1.21 -2.47
C SER A 118 2.32 2.07 -2.65
N MET A 119 1.46 1.79 -3.63
CA MET A 119 0.14 2.42 -3.78
C MET A 119 -0.68 2.36 -2.47
N GLY A 120 -0.62 1.24 -1.74
CA GLY A 120 -1.25 1.11 -0.43
C GLY A 120 -0.71 2.11 0.59
N SER A 121 0.57 2.51 0.49
CA SER A 121 1.13 3.57 1.33
C SER A 121 0.56 4.95 0.98
N PHE A 122 0.24 5.21 -0.30
CA PHE A 122 -0.41 6.46 -0.71
C PHE A 122 -1.85 6.53 -0.21
N ILE A 123 -2.58 5.39 -0.30
CA ILE A 123 -3.92 5.23 0.29
C ILE A 123 -3.84 5.46 1.81
N SER A 124 -2.91 4.81 2.50
CA SER A 124 -2.72 4.93 3.95
C SER A 124 -2.42 6.38 4.38
N ARG A 125 -1.62 7.11 3.61
CA ARG A 125 -1.33 8.52 3.87
C ARG A 125 -2.55 9.43 3.68
N CYS A 126 -3.43 9.12 2.71
CA CYS A 126 -4.71 9.80 2.55
C CYS A 126 -5.71 9.36 3.64
N TYR A 127 -5.70 8.10 4.02
CA TYR A 127 -6.51 7.52 5.10
C TYR A 127 -6.26 8.24 6.43
N ILE A 128 -5.00 8.36 6.85
CA ILE A 128 -4.66 8.97 8.15
C ILE A 128 -4.97 10.46 8.21
N ALA A 129 -5.09 11.14 7.07
CA ALA A 129 -5.53 12.53 7.01
C ALA A 129 -7.04 12.69 7.31
N LYS A 130 -7.81 11.62 7.18
CA LYS A 130 -9.26 11.61 7.42
C LYS A 130 -9.66 10.79 8.65
N TYR A 131 -8.97 9.70 8.91
CA TYR A 131 -9.32 8.69 9.89
C TYR A 131 -8.18 8.35 10.86
N GLY A 132 -7.12 9.16 10.92
CA GLY A 132 -5.92 8.88 11.72
C GLY A 132 -6.18 8.68 13.21
N GLU A 133 -7.25 9.30 13.75
CA GLU A 133 -7.69 9.12 15.14
C GLU A 133 -8.11 7.68 15.49
N THR A 134 -8.42 6.85 14.48
CA THR A 134 -8.81 5.47 14.68
C THR A 134 -7.63 4.50 14.79
N LEU A 135 -6.40 5.01 14.63
CA LEU A 135 -5.19 4.19 14.57
C LEU A 135 -4.23 4.48 15.73
N SER A 136 -3.56 3.45 16.19
CA SER A 136 -2.45 3.54 17.15
C SER A 136 -1.10 3.82 16.47
N GLY A 137 -1.01 3.64 15.15
CA GLY A 137 0.16 3.97 14.36
C GLY A 137 0.04 3.52 12.90
N VAL A 138 0.94 4.01 12.06
CA VAL A 138 0.99 3.64 10.64
C VAL A 138 2.41 3.36 10.16
N ILE A 139 2.57 2.30 9.38
CA ILE A 139 3.81 1.93 8.70
C ILE A 139 3.64 2.17 7.20
N LEU A 140 4.54 2.95 6.62
CA LEU A 140 4.53 3.36 5.21
C LEU A 140 5.75 2.77 4.52
N CYS A 141 5.55 1.65 3.81
CA CYS A 141 6.57 0.88 3.12
C CYS A 141 6.62 1.25 1.64
N GLY A 142 7.81 1.53 1.09
CA GLY A 142 7.99 1.79 -0.34
C GLY A 142 7.20 3.01 -0.84
N THR A 143 7.09 4.06 -0.03
CA THR A 143 6.29 5.25 -0.36
C THR A 143 7.06 6.23 -1.25
N ILE A 144 6.30 7.16 -1.84
CA ILE A 144 6.83 8.17 -2.77
C ILE A 144 6.91 9.56 -2.13
N GLY A 145 7.88 10.35 -2.53
CA GLY A 145 7.94 11.78 -2.22
C GLY A 145 7.09 12.64 -3.15
N PRO A 146 7.15 13.99 -3.01
CA PRO A 146 6.46 14.91 -3.90
C PRO A 146 6.83 14.71 -5.37
N GLN A 147 5.83 14.56 -6.24
CA GLN A 147 5.99 14.34 -7.67
C GLN A 147 5.28 15.43 -8.48
N PRO A 148 6.00 16.43 -8.97
CA PRO A 148 5.40 17.51 -9.78
C PRO A 148 4.69 17.02 -11.03
N LEU A 149 5.19 15.93 -11.64
CA LEU A 149 4.63 15.34 -12.85
C LEU A 149 3.29 14.60 -12.64
N ALA A 150 2.90 14.30 -11.41
CA ALA A 150 1.62 13.64 -11.13
C ALA A 150 0.42 14.43 -11.68
N ARG A 151 0.45 15.76 -11.59
CA ARG A 151 -0.61 16.63 -12.14
C ARG A 151 -0.67 16.58 -13.67
N ALA A 152 0.47 16.49 -14.35
CA ALA A 152 0.51 16.31 -15.79
C ALA A 152 -0.04 14.93 -16.18
N GLY A 153 0.30 13.89 -15.43
CA GLY A 153 -0.26 12.55 -15.58
C GLY A 153 -1.79 12.53 -15.45
N ILE A 154 -2.36 13.24 -14.48
CA ILE A 154 -3.83 13.38 -14.32
C ILE A 154 -4.47 14.03 -15.58
N LYS A 155 -3.88 15.12 -16.08
CA LYS A 155 -4.40 15.80 -17.28
C LYS A 155 -4.36 14.89 -18.52
N LEU A 156 -3.25 14.19 -18.71
CA LEU A 156 -3.09 13.25 -19.82
C LEU A 156 -4.09 12.08 -19.70
N ALA A 157 -4.27 11.53 -18.52
CA ALA A 157 -5.23 10.45 -18.28
C ALA A 157 -6.68 10.91 -18.55
N ASN A 158 -7.05 12.13 -18.15
CA ASN A 158 -8.36 12.71 -18.49
C ASN A 158 -8.58 12.78 -19.99
N LEU A 159 -7.63 13.36 -20.74
CA LEU A 159 -7.71 13.47 -22.20
C LEU A 159 -7.82 12.10 -22.89
N MET A 160 -7.08 11.11 -22.39
CA MET A 160 -7.15 9.74 -22.91
C MET A 160 -8.50 9.08 -22.57
N SER A 161 -9.02 9.29 -21.37
CA SER A 161 -10.32 8.76 -20.94
C SER A 161 -11.47 9.32 -21.78
N GLU A 162 -11.46 10.61 -22.09
CA GLU A 162 -12.45 11.26 -22.96
C GLU A 162 -12.43 10.70 -24.39
N ARG A 163 -11.25 10.39 -24.92
CA ARG A 163 -11.09 9.94 -26.32
C ARG A 163 -11.23 8.43 -26.50
N LYS A 164 -10.81 7.63 -25.53
CA LYS A 164 -10.68 6.17 -25.65
C LYS A 164 -11.48 5.39 -24.60
N GLY A 165 -12.14 6.08 -23.69
CA GLY A 165 -12.88 5.48 -22.58
C GLY A 165 -12.00 5.18 -21.35
N SER A 166 -12.64 5.09 -20.19
CA SER A 166 -11.98 4.93 -18.89
C SER A 166 -11.27 3.57 -18.72
N HIS A 167 -11.71 2.54 -19.41
CA HIS A 167 -11.12 1.18 -19.38
C HIS A 167 -9.93 1.01 -20.33
N TYR A 168 -9.63 2.00 -21.20
CA TYR A 168 -8.47 1.90 -22.08
C TYR A 168 -7.19 1.69 -21.28
N ARG A 169 -6.32 0.77 -21.74
CA ARG A 169 -5.05 0.45 -21.10
C ARG A 169 -3.90 1.13 -21.84
N SER A 170 -3.27 2.12 -21.21
CA SER A 170 -2.26 2.97 -21.85
C SER A 170 -0.84 2.59 -21.42
N LYS A 171 -0.05 2.05 -22.36
CA LYS A 171 1.40 1.87 -22.16
C LYS A 171 2.12 3.20 -21.90
N GLN A 172 1.63 4.32 -22.47
CA GLN A 172 2.24 5.64 -22.24
C GLN A 172 2.11 6.08 -20.78
N LEU A 173 0.93 5.88 -20.15
CA LEU A 173 0.75 6.18 -18.73
C LEU A 173 1.58 5.25 -17.84
N TYR A 174 1.69 3.97 -18.21
CA TYR A 174 2.58 3.03 -17.52
C TYR A 174 4.04 3.51 -17.57
N ASN A 175 4.52 3.90 -18.75
CA ASN A 175 5.89 4.37 -18.94
C ASN A 175 6.17 5.63 -18.10
N ILE A 176 5.24 6.58 -18.07
CA ILE A 176 5.34 7.78 -17.21
C ILE A 176 5.40 7.40 -15.72
N ALA A 177 4.62 6.41 -15.32
CA ALA A 177 4.51 6.02 -13.91
C ALA A 177 5.67 5.14 -13.44
N LEU A 178 6.19 4.21 -14.27
CA LEU A 178 7.00 3.08 -13.80
C LEU A 178 8.18 2.69 -14.71
N ASP A 179 8.28 3.18 -15.96
CA ASP A 179 9.32 2.70 -16.89
C ASP A 179 10.74 3.01 -16.41
N PHE A 180 10.90 4.11 -15.68
CA PHE A 180 12.17 4.51 -15.07
C PHE A 180 12.65 3.54 -13.97
N ALA A 181 11.74 2.74 -13.40
CA ALA A 181 12.02 1.98 -12.19
C ALA A 181 13.12 0.93 -12.41
N ASN A 182 13.19 0.35 -13.61
CA ASN A 182 14.15 -0.70 -13.93
C ASN A 182 15.50 -0.19 -14.48
N LEU A 183 15.63 1.11 -14.75
CA LEU A 183 16.84 1.67 -15.39
C LEU A 183 18.13 1.40 -14.62
N LYS A 184 18.05 1.41 -13.28
CA LYS A 184 19.20 1.17 -12.41
C LYS A 184 19.63 -0.31 -12.36
N PHE A 185 18.77 -1.20 -12.80
CA PHE A 185 18.97 -2.67 -12.73
C PHE A 185 19.30 -3.29 -14.08
N LEU A 186 19.66 -2.47 -15.05
CA LEU A 186 20.10 -2.94 -16.38
C LEU A 186 21.51 -3.57 -16.32
N PRO A 187 21.76 -4.69 -17.06
CA PRO A 187 20.80 -5.43 -17.87
C PRO A 187 19.81 -6.21 -17.02
N ALA A 188 18.51 -5.90 -17.18
CA ALA A 188 17.45 -6.53 -16.41
C ALA A 188 17.01 -7.86 -17.04
N THR A 189 16.64 -8.83 -16.20
CA THR A 189 16.08 -10.13 -16.65
C THR A 189 14.59 -9.99 -16.94
N THR A 190 13.88 -9.17 -16.16
CA THR A 190 12.45 -8.91 -16.28
C THR A 190 12.18 -7.41 -16.16
N ARG A 191 10.96 -6.98 -16.50
CA ARG A 191 10.53 -5.59 -16.26
C ARG A 191 10.26 -5.26 -14.79
N PHE A 192 10.39 -6.24 -13.91
CA PHE A 192 10.10 -6.15 -12.48
C PHE A 192 11.32 -6.35 -11.58
N ASP A 193 12.54 -6.37 -12.13
CA ASP A 193 13.75 -6.58 -11.31
C ASP A 193 13.89 -5.52 -10.21
N TRP A 194 13.30 -4.35 -10.40
CA TRP A 194 13.30 -3.27 -9.43
C TRP A 194 12.47 -3.52 -8.15
N ILE A 195 11.57 -4.51 -8.15
CA ILE A 195 10.67 -4.74 -7.00
C ILE A 195 11.39 -5.43 -5.83
N CYS A 196 12.29 -6.37 -6.12
CA CYS A 196 12.96 -7.18 -5.10
C CYS A 196 14.35 -7.64 -5.55
N SER A 197 15.30 -7.79 -4.63
CA SER A 197 16.61 -8.36 -4.90
C SER A 197 16.57 -9.91 -4.95
N ASP A 198 15.55 -10.52 -4.39
CA ASP A 198 15.29 -11.96 -4.50
C ASP A 198 14.64 -12.29 -5.85
N LYS A 199 15.41 -12.94 -6.73
CA LYS A 199 14.96 -13.27 -8.08
C LYS A 199 13.77 -14.24 -8.11
N ASP A 200 13.66 -15.11 -7.13
CA ASP A 200 12.56 -16.06 -7.07
C ASP A 200 11.24 -15.34 -6.76
N GLU A 201 11.27 -14.34 -5.89
CA GLU A 201 10.11 -13.49 -5.64
C GLU A 201 9.71 -12.65 -6.87
N VAL A 202 10.69 -12.14 -7.63
CA VAL A 202 10.44 -11.46 -8.91
C VAL A 202 9.79 -12.40 -9.91
N LEU A 203 10.30 -13.64 -10.07
CA LEU A 203 9.73 -14.62 -11.00
C LEU A 203 8.31 -15.04 -10.60
N LYS A 204 8.02 -15.20 -9.30
CA LYS A 204 6.65 -15.43 -8.81
C LYS A 204 5.71 -14.28 -9.19
N HIS A 205 6.16 -13.02 -9.02
CA HIS A 205 5.39 -11.85 -9.42
C HIS A 205 5.10 -11.84 -10.93
N VAL A 206 6.10 -12.14 -11.76
CA VAL A 206 5.95 -12.19 -13.24
C VAL A 206 4.98 -13.29 -13.67
N ALA A 207 5.02 -14.45 -13.02
CA ALA A 207 4.18 -15.61 -13.36
C ALA A 207 2.72 -15.43 -12.92
N ASP A 208 2.45 -14.59 -11.93
CA ASP A 208 1.12 -14.40 -11.38
C ASP A 208 0.31 -13.40 -12.22
N LYS A 209 -0.75 -13.88 -12.87
CA LYS A 209 -1.67 -13.04 -13.67
C LYS A 209 -2.34 -11.94 -12.86
N LYS A 210 -2.51 -12.14 -11.53
CA LYS A 210 -3.06 -11.14 -10.61
C LYS A 210 -2.05 -10.05 -10.24
N CYS A 211 -0.77 -10.22 -10.62
CA CYS A 211 0.31 -9.24 -10.38
C CYS A 211 0.86 -8.64 -11.67
N ASN A 212 0.63 -9.27 -12.81
CA ASN A 212 1.23 -8.88 -14.08
C ASN A 212 0.18 -8.33 -15.06
N PHE A 213 -0.47 -7.23 -14.69
CA PHE A 213 -1.45 -6.56 -15.55
C PHE A 213 -1.18 -5.05 -15.65
N LEU A 214 -1.79 -4.42 -16.64
CA LEU A 214 -1.68 -2.99 -16.88
C LEU A 214 -2.95 -2.29 -16.35
N PHE A 215 -2.79 -1.24 -15.57
CA PHE A 215 -3.90 -0.41 -15.13
C PHE A 215 -4.64 0.23 -16.30
N THR A 216 -5.92 0.46 -16.11
CA THR A 216 -6.73 1.28 -17.00
C THR A 216 -6.33 2.76 -16.91
N VAL A 217 -6.78 3.56 -17.87
CA VAL A 217 -6.54 5.01 -17.84
C VAL A 217 -7.13 5.65 -16.58
N SER A 218 -8.34 5.22 -16.15
CA SER A 218 -8.91 5.73 -14.90
C SER A 218 -8.12 5.25 -13.67
N GLY A 219 -7.62 4.01 -13.67
CA GLY A 219 -6.77 3.50 -12.59
C GLY A 219 -5.45 4.27 -12.45
N PHE A 220 -4.78 4.61 -13.57
CA PHE A 220 -3.61 5.51 -13.55
C PHE A 220 -3.96 6.91 -13.08
N LYS A 221 -5.09 7.47 -13.52
CA LYS A 221 -5.58 8.77 -13.05
C LYS A 221 -5.72 8.78 -11.52
N ASP A 222 -6.31 7.73 -10.96
CA ASP A 222 -6.50 7.58 -9.53
C ASP A 222 -5.18 7.39 -8.78
N LEU A 223 -4.23 6.63 -9.34
CA LEU A 223 -2.87 6.52 -8.80
C LEU A 223 -2.19 7.89 -8.72
N PHE A 224 -2.24 8.70 -9.79
CA PHE A 224 -1.66 10.05 -9.80
C PHE A 224 -2.39 10.99 -8.83
N ASN A 225 -3.71 10.85 -8.64
CA ASN A 225 -4.46 11.59 -7.63
C ASN A 225 -3.98 11.24 -6.21
N LEU A 226 -3.80 9.94 -5.89
CA LEU A 226 -3.26 9.50 -4.60
C LEU A 226 -1.87 10.09 -4.36
N VAL A 227 -0.95 10.02 -5.35
CA VAL A 227 0.40 10.61 -5.26
C VAL A 227 0.35 12.11 -5.01
N SER A 228 -0.55 12.82 -5.70
CA SER A 228 -0.72 14.28 -5.52
C SER A 228 -1.27 14.63 -4.13
N LEU A 229 -2.28 13.90 -3.67
CA LEU A 229 -2.96 14.14 -2.40
C LEU A 229 -2.08 13.80 -1.20
N CYS A 230 -1.47 12.62 -1.17
CA CYS A 230 -0.65 12.16 -0.04
C CYS A 230 0.61 13.03 0.18
N ASN A 231 1.03 13.81 -0.81
CA ASN A 231 2.12 14.78 -0.72
C ASN A 231 1.65 16.24 -0.60
N SER A 232 0.33 16.48 -0.53
CA SER A 232 -0.22 17.83 -0.37
C SER A 232 -0.02 18.35 1.05
N PRO A 233 0.66 19.49 1.27
CA PRO A 233 0.78 20.07 2.59
C PRO A 233 -0.57 20.34 3.26
N LYS A 234 -1.60 20.67 2.48
CA LYS A 234 -2.97 20.89 2.97
C LYS A 234 -3.55 19.59 3.56
N VAL A 235 -3.34 18.46 2.90
CA VAL A 235 -3.79 17.13 3.37
C VAL A 235 -2.96 16.67 4.56
N ILE A 236 -1.63 16.82 4.52
CA ILE A 236 -0.73 16.39 5.60
C ILE A 236 -1.03 17.15 6.91
N LYS A 237 -1.42 18.44 6.82
CA LYS A 237 -1.78 19.26 7.99
C LYS A 237 -2.99 18.75 8.77
N THR A 238 -3.88 17.95 8.15
CA THR A 238 -5.06 17.38 8.84
C THR A 238 -4.75 16.11 9.63
N ILE A 239 -3.57 15.50 9.43
CA ILE A 239 -3.15 14.32 10.16
C ILE A 239 -2.99 14.64 11.65
N PRO A 240 -3.47 13.78 12.58
CA PRO A 240 -3.25 13.93 14.03
C PRO A 240 -1.77 14.08 14.35
N LYS A 241 -1.39 15.09 15.14
CA LYS A 241 0.01 15.49 15.32
C LYS A 241 0.84 14.51 16.13
N ASP A 242 0.21 13.71 16.95
CA ASP A 242 0.80 12.70 17.81
C ASP A 242 0.68 11.28 17.27
N LEU A 243 0.04 11.07 16.10
CA LEU A 243 -0.03 9.76 15.45
C LEU A 243 1.39 9.24 15.15
N PRO A 244 1.78 8.07 15.67
CA PRO A 244 3.06 7.46 15.35
C PRO A 244 3.11 7.03 13.88
N ILE A 245 4.17 7.43 13.17
CA ILE A 245 4.37 7.10 11.75
C ILE A 245 5.77 6.55 11.54
N PHE A 246 5.85 5.39 10.89
CA PHE A 246 7.10 4.75 10.53
C PHE A 246 7.24 4.62 9.03
N PHE A 247 8.14 5.40 8.43
CA PHE A 247 8.53 5.26 7.03
C PHE A 247 9.64 4.23 6.91
N ILE A 248 9.46 3.25 6.01
CA ILE A 248 10.47 2.25 5.66
C ILE A 248 10.63 2.17 4.15
N SER A 249 11.86 2.06 3.68
CA SER A 249 12.15 1.97 2.23
C SER A 249 13.52 1.34 2.00
N GLY A 250 13.68 0.67 0.87
CA GLY A 250 14.99 0.23 0.40
C GLY A 250 15.81 1.42 -0.12
N SER A 251 17.15 1.35 0.04
CA SER A 251 18.04 2.38 -0.50
C SER A 251 18.13 2.36 -2.03
N LEU A 252 17.71 1.27 -2.65
CA LEU A 252 17.64 1.08 -4.10
C LEU A 252 16.21 1.11 -4.64
N ASP A 253 15.22 1.47 -3.82
CA ASP A 253 13.83 1.62 -4.26
C ASP A 253 13.66 2.82 -5.20
N PRO A 254 13.38 2.59 -6.50
CA PRO A 254 13.26 3.69 -7.48
C PRO A 254 11.98 4.53 -7.25
N ILE A 255 10.92 3.96 -6.68
CA ILE A 255 9.69 4.68 -6.36
C ILE A 255 9.95 5.73 -5.27
N GLY A 256 10.75 5.36 -4.27
CA GLY A 256 11.25 6.28 -3.25
C GLY A 256 12.41 7.17 -3.71
N GLU A 257 12.73 7.19 -5.04
CA GLU A 257 13.88 7.90 -5.60
C GLU A 257 15.20 7.53 -4.90
N ASN A 258 15.41 6.23 -4.71
CA ASN A 258 16.55 5.70 -3.96
C ASN A 258 16.70 6.38 -2.59
N SER A 259 15.63 6.42 -1.83
CA SER A 259 15.44 7.04 -0.51
C SER A 259 15.27 8.56 -0.46
N LEU A 260 15.67 9.31 -1.48
CA LEU A 260 15.59 10.78 -1.47
C LEU A 260 14.15 11.28 -1.43
N GLY A 261 13.26 10.67 -2.20
CA GLY A 261 11.83 10.99 -2.21
C GLY A 261 11.18 10.71 -0.85
N VAL A 262 11.52 9.56 -0.26
CA VAL A 262 11.03 9.20 1.09
C VAL A 262 11.50 10.22 2.13
N LYS A 263 12.78 10.62 2.11
CA LYS A 263 13.32 11.65 3.02
C LYS A 263 12.58 12.99 2.86
N ARG A 264 12.23 13.38 1.61
CA ARG A 264 11.40 14.58 1.37
C ARG A 264 9.98 14.42 1.94
N ALA A 265 9.36 13.24 1.78
CA ALA A 265 8.05 12.97 2.40
C ALA A 265 8.12 13.07 3.92
N VAL A 266 9.12 12.45 4.56
CA VAL A 266 9.37 12.54 6.01
C VAL A 266 9.52 14.00 6.46
N LYS A 267 10.29 14.80 5.71
CA LYS A 267 10.46 16.22 6.00
C LYS A 267 9.12 16.98 5.98
N LEU A 268 8.28 16.74 4.95
CA LEU A 268 6.95 17.37 4.86
C LEU A 268 6.07 17.06 6.09
N TYR A 269 6.13 15.83 6.60
CA TYR A 269 5.36 15.43 7.79
C TYR A 269 5.87 16.13 9.03
N LYS A 270 7.19 16.20 9.24
CA LYS A 270 7.83 16.93 10.35
C LYS A 270 7.54 18.42 10.28
N ASP A 271 7.66 19.04 9.10
CA ASP A 271 7.38 20.45 8.87
C ASP A 271 5.87 20.79 9.12
N ALA A 272 4.98 19.81 8.95
CA ALA A 272 3.57 19.94 9.29
C ALA A 272 3.28 19.78 10.79
N GLY A 273 4.30 19.55 11.62
CA GLY A 273 4.19 19.47 13.08
C GLY A 273 3.88 18.06 13.61
N LEU A 274 4.05 16.99 12.81
CA LEU A 274 3.91 15.63 13.32
C LEU A 274 5.14 15.27 14.16
N SER A 275 4.93 14.92 15.43
CA SER A 275 6.00 14.77 16.43
C SER A 275 6.61 13.36 16.45
N LYS A 276 5.86 12.32 16.07
CA LYS A 276 6.25 10.91 16.21
C LYS A 276 6.56 10.26 14.85
N VAL A 277 7.41 10.92 14.03
CA VAL A 277 7.80 10.42 12.70
C VAL A 277 9.17 9.77 12.74
N LYS A 278 9.23 8.44 12.51
CA LYS A 278 10.44 7.63 12.35
C LYS A 278 10.67 7.27 10.89
N CYS A 279 11.93 7.10 10.48
CA CYS A 279 12.29 6.60 9.15
C CYS A 279 13.47 5.63 9.28
N LYS A 280 13.41 4.47 8.59
CA LYS A 280 14.53 3.56 8.39
C LYS A 280 14.69 3.25 6.92
N ILE A 281 15.93 3.36 6.42
CA ILE A 281 16.30 2.98 5.06
C ILE A 281 17.16 1.72 5.15
N TYR A 282 16.75 0.68 4.44
CA TYR A 282 17.46 -0.60 4.39
C TYR A 282 18.49 -0.57 3.25
N PRO A 283 19.78 -0.78 3.56
CA PRO A 283 20.83 -0.78 2.54
C PRO A 283 20.61 -1.88 1.50
N GLU A 284 20.84 -1.56 0.23
CA GLU A 284 20.76 -2.46 -0.92
C GLU A 284 19.40 -3.09 -1.21
N ASP A 285 18.40 -2.91 -0.33
CA ASP A 285 17.03 -3.37 -0.57
C ASP A 285 16.34 -2.51 -1.63
N ARG A 286 15.40 -3.14 -2.33
CA ARG A 286 14.56 -2.55 -3.38
C ARG A 286 13.19 -2.17 -2.82
N HIS A 287 12.14 -2.34 -3.61
CA HIS A 287 10.80 -1.82 -3.32
C HIS A 287 9.97 -2.67 -2.34
N GLU A 288 9.95 -4.00 -2.54
CA GLU A 288 9.15 -4.93 -1.73
C GLU A 288 9.92 -5.43 -0.49
N LEU A 289 10.17 -4.56 0.49
CA LEU A 289 10.96 -4.89 1.69
C LEU A 289 10.52 -6.18 2.39
N ILE A 290 9.22 -6.47 2.41
CA ILE A 290 8.68 -7.67 3.07
C ILE A 290 8.99 -8.97 2.33
N ASN A 291 9.52 -8.89 1.12
CA ASN A 291 9.91 -10.01 0.27
C ASN A 291 11.43 -10.06 0.04
N GLU A 292 12.19 -9.06 0.52
CA GLU A 292 13.63 -9.01 0.38
C GLU A 292 14.34 -10.17 1.10
N LYS A 293 15.61 -10.39 0.73
CA LYS A 293 16.42 -11.46 1.34
C LYS A 293 16.58 -11.30 2.85
N ASN A 294 16.64 -10.07 3.34
CA ASN A 294 16.71 -9.71 4.75
C ASN A 294 15.32 -9.42 5.37
N LYS A 295 14.23 -9.86 4.75
CA LYS A 295 12.84 -9.62 5.23
C LYS A 295 12.61 -9.89 6.71
N LYS A 296 13.39 -10.82 7.31
CA LYS A 296 13.29 -11.11 8.74
C LYS A 296 13.66 -9.88 9.59
N GLU A 297 14.73 -9.16 9.22
CA GLU A 297 15.10 -7.90 9.89
C GLU A 297 13.98 -6.87 9.76
N VAL A 298 13.40 -6.74 8.56
CA VAL A 298 12.27 -5.81 8.33
C VAL A 298 11.07 -6.14 9.21
N TYR A 299 10.72 -7.41 9.32
CA TYR A 299 9.61 -7.88 10.17
C TYR A 299 9.87 -7.59 11.65
N GLU A 300 11.08 -7.86 12.13
CA GLU A 300 11.50 -7.60 13.51
C GLU A 300 11.48 -6.10 13.85
N ASP A 301 11.96 -5.25 12.95
CA ASP A 301 11.91 -3.80 13.11
C ASP A 301 10.48 -3.25 13.20
N ILE A 302 9.59 -3.78 12.34
CA ILE A 302 8.17 -3.40 12.35
C ILE A 302 7.55 -3.83 13.69
N LEU A 303 7.77 -5.07 14.11
CA LEU A 303 7.25 -5.59 15.38
C LEU A 303 7.74 -4.77 16.58
N GLN A 304 9.04 -4.53 16.67
CA GLN A 304 9.64 -3.72 17.74
C GLN A 304 9.07 -2.30 17.78
N TRP A 305 8.83 -1.72 16.60
CA TRP A 305 8.23 -0.39 16.53
C TRP A 305 6.76 -0.41 17.00
N ILE A 306 5.96 -1.39 16.56
CA ILE A 306 4.59 -1.57 17.02
C ILE A 306 4.54 -1.72 18.54
N GLU A 307 5.35 -2.61 19.11
CA GLU A 307 5.39 -2.86 20.56
C GLU A 307 5.86 -1.64 21.37
N LYS A 308 6.73 -0.82 20.79
CA LYS A 308 7.19 0.43 21.41
C LYS A 308 6.09 1.50 21.48
N VAL A 309 5.28 1.64 20.42
CA VAL A 309 4.25 2.69 20.37
C VAL A 309 2.92 2.24 20.99
N SER A 310 2.77 0.95 21.32
CA SER A 310 1.62 0.39 22.06
C SER A 310 1.73 0.60 23.57
N LYS A 311 2.90 1.00 24.06
CA LYS A 311 3.17 1.31 25.48
C LYS A 311 2.80 2.75 25.80
#